data_71fadf0194a0fa34919b3e004f5639aa
#
_entry.id   71fadf0194a0fa34919b3e004f5639aa
#
_cell.length_a   1.000
_cell.length_b   1.000
_cell.length_c   1.000
_cell.angle_alpha   90.00
_cell.angle_beta   90.00
_cell.angle_gamma   90.00
#
_symmetry.space_group_name_H-M   'P 1'
#
loop_
_entity.id
_entity.type
_entity.pdbx_description
1 polymer ?
#
loop_
_entity_poly.entity_id
_entity_poly.type
_entity_poly.pdbx_seq_one_letter_code
_entity_poly.pdbx_strand_id
1 'polypeptide(L)'
;SLAPTVSLTGAADYLITSQPVTLEYQATDENKLESCRAVIDYEKPEGEKKTEVIDSEEKWSLENESASLVKTFQEDGIYKTSVQAVDKAKQKSEHFLQFMIDTKNPVIKMVDELQGKYLKKFSWDYPVDVFIKDFTTFVHQIQMDGRLYPIGTEIDTEGRHTLQVNAIDAAGNEAVARAEFVIDHTPPKIQFYQVEEGAQYEGILNFQVDSRKKEDWIEEVLINGKRQTLKKEDGKYTFQITNPGEYAVSVTAADLAGNEAEENISFEIVPEKTILEKAAAPIQKILSGKTEKEQKNRQGEKENRYFAMLKWIVTESIITILLIMAGVVLCRRKKDSAKEEQADEE
;
A
#
# COMPACT_ATOMS: atom_id res chain seq x y z
N SER A 1 -44.53 26.39 -50.38
CA SER A 1 -43.17 25.87 -50.48
C SER A 1 -42.94 24.89 -49.29
N LEU A 2 -42.06 23.92 -49.48
CA LEU A 2 -41.58 23.07 -48.42
C LEU A 2 -40.46 23.81 -47.66
N ALA A 3 -40.24 23.48 -46.40
CA ALA A 3 -39.11 24.00 -45.62
C ALA A 3 -37.78 23.45 -46.15
N PRO A 4 -36.66 24.14 -45.97
CA PRO A 4 -35.34 23.65 -46.36
C PRO A 4 -35.03 22.23 -45.80
N THR A 5 -34.34 21.42 -46.56
CA THR A 5 -33.77 20.20 -46.09
C THR A 5 -32.39 20.47 -45.48
N VAL A 6 -32.15 20.05 -44.25
CA VAL A 6 -30.88 20.22 -43.55
C VAL A 6 -30.32 18.88 -43.11
N SER A 7 -29.00 18.72 -43.16
CA SER A 7 -28.32 17.52 -42.69
C SER A 7 -26.98 17.84 -42.05
N LEU A 8 -26.60 16.97 -41.09
CA LEU A 8 -25.27 16.92 -40.49
C LEU A 8 -24.74 15.52 -40.74
N THR A 9 -23.57 15.41 -41.36
CA THR A 9 -22.90 14.17 -41.65
C THR A 9 -21.47 14.20 -41.17
N GLY A 10 -20.83 13.03 -41.03
CA GLY A 10 -19.45 12.88 -40.56
C GLY A 10 -19.31 12.29 -39.16
N ALA A 11 -20.39 12.25 -38.35
CA ALA A 11 -20.41 11.55 -37.07
C ALA A 11 -21.81 10.98 -36.81
N ALA A 12 -21.86 9.93 -35.96
CA ALA A 12 -23.12 9.49 -35.38
C ALA A 12 -23.52 10.37 -34.20
N ASP A 13 -24.83 10.48 -33.95
CA ASP A 13 -25.31 11.18 -32.76
C ASP A 13 -24.86 10.42 -31.48
N TYR A 14 -24.43 11.17 -30.48
CA TYR A 14 -23.81 10.65 -29.23
C TYR A 14 -22.51 9.86 -29.43
N LEU A 15 -21.79 10.06 -30.55
CA LEU A 15 -20.45 9.51 -30.74
C LEU A 15 -19.53 9.97 -29.60
N ILE A 16 -18.78 9.05 -29.01
CA ILE A 16 -17.64 9.32 -28.11
C ILE A 16 -16.40 8.74 -28.78
N THR A 17 -15.36 9.55 -28.94
CA THR A 17 -14.17 9.17 -29.73
C THR A 17 -12.90 9.85 -29.22
N SER A 18 -11.76 9.20 -29.41
CA SER A 18 -10.44 9.79 -29.23
C SER A 18 -9.87 10.40 -30.51
N GLN A 19 -10.63 10.37 -31.61
CA GLN A 19 -10.20 10.91 -32.91
C GLN A 19 -10.87 12.24 -33.20
N PRO A 20 -10.23 13.11 -34.01
CA PRO A 20 -10.87 14.31 -34.53
C PRO A 20 -12.16 13.99 -35.27
N VAL A 21 -13.17 14.82 -35.10
CA VAL A 21 -14.46 14.73 -35.79
C VAL A 21 -14.57 15.81 -36.85
N THR A 22 -14.83 15.42 -38.07
CA THR A 22 -15.11 16.35 -39.15
C THR A 22 -16.58 16.25 -39.57
N LEU A 23 -17.32 17.35 -39.41
CA LEU A 23 -18.72 17.42 -39.78
C LEU A 23 -18.90 18.22 -41.05
N GLU A 24 -19.82 17.75 -41.87
CA GLU A 24 -20.36 18.51 -43.00
C GLU A 24 -21.80 18.93 -42.68
N TYR A 25 -22.03 20.22 -42.67
CA TYR A 25 -23.32 20.89 -42.51
C TYR A 25 -23.86 21.19 -43.89
N GLN A 26 -25.04 20.73 -44.19
CA GLN A 26 -25.67 20.94 -45.48
C GLN A 26 -27.10 21.48 -45.35
N ALA A 27 -27.48 22.36 -46.23
CA ALA A 27 -28.85 22.83 -46.42
C ALA A 27 -29.18 22.94 -47.90
N THR A 28 -30.38 22.52 -48.30
CA THR A 28 -30.86 22.62 -49.68
C THR A 28 -32.31 23.08 -49.68
N ASP A 29 -32.68 23.90 -50.69
CA ASP A 29 -34.06 24.34 -50.90
C ASP A 29 -34.31 24.75 -52.33
N GLU A 30 -35.37 24.25 -52.95
CA GLU A 30 -35.78 24.55 -54.30
C GLU A 30 -36.20 26.05 -54.50
N ASN A 31 -36.64 26.73 -53.43
CA ASN A 31 -37.05 28.11 -53.39
C ASN A 31 -35.95 29.11 -53.04
N LYS A 32 -34.72 28.67 -53.04
CA LYS A 32 -33.53 29.42 -52.68
C LYS A 32 -33.43 29.70 -51.19
N LEU A 33 -32.30 29.40 -50.65
CA LEU A 33 -31.94 29.71 -49.25
C LEU A 33 -31.83 31.21 -49.03
N GLU A 34 -32.33 31.71 -47.92
CA GLU A 34 -32.15 33.10 -47.48
C GLU A 34 -30.95 33.17 -46.50
N SER A 35 -30.87 32.21 -45.58
CA SER A 35 -29.76 32.15 -44.62
C SER A 35 -29.54 30.74 -44.15
N CYS A 36 -28.26 30.45 -43.84
CA CYS A 36 -27.81 29.24 -43.17
C CYS A 36 -26.87 29.59 -42.02
N ARG A 37 -26.96 28.86 -40.92
CA ARG A 37 -25.99 29.01 -39.84
C ARG A 37 -25.73 27.67 -39.16
N ALA A 38 -24.53 27.54 -38.64
CA ALA A 38 -24.18 26.49 -37.68
C ALA A 38 -24.06 27.11 -36.29
N VAL A 39 -24.66 26.45 -35.29
CA VAL A 39 -24.49 26.81 -33.89
C VAL A 39 -23.75 25.66 -33.23
N ILE A 40 -22.70 25.99 -32.50
CA ILE A 40 -21.82 25.00 -31.84
C ILE A 40 -21.66 25.41 -30.38
N ASP A 41 -22.27 24.65 -29.49
CA ASP A 41 -22.05 24.73 -28.08
C ASP A 41 -20.96 23.71 -27.72
N TYR A 42 -19.93 24.20 -27.08
CA TYR A 42 -18.77 23.43 -26.63
C TYR A 42 -18.60 23.55 -25.12
N GLU A 43 -18.46 22.44 -24.44
CA GLU A 43 -18.16 22.35 -23.01
C GLU A 43 -16.86 21.56 -22.82
N LYS A 44 -15.86 22.23 -22.27
CA LYS A 44 -14.58 21.59 -21.91
C LYS A 44 -14.74 20.59 -20.80
N PRO A 45 -13.78 19.65 -20.63
CA PRO A 45 -13.78 18.70 -19.50
C PRO A 45 -13.85 19.38 -18.12
N GLU A 46 -13.29 20.58 -17.97
CA GLU A 46 -13.30 21.37 -16.74
C GLU A 46 -14.61 22.17 -16.54
N GLY A 47 -15.57 22.05 -17.47
CA GLY A 47 -16.90 22.67 -17.38
C GLY A 47 -16.98 24.09 -17.98
N GLU A 48 -15.92 24.62 -18.56
CA GLU A 48 -15.98 25.89 -19.30
C GLU A 48 -16.83 25.74 -20.57
N LYS A 49 -17.80 26.67 -20.79
CA LYS A 49 -18.72 26.63 -21.92
C LYS A 49 -18.47 27.75 -22.88
N LYS A 50 -18.58 27.46 -24.18
CA LYS A 50 -18.47 28.42 -25.26
C LYS A 50 -19.48 28.11 -26.36
N THR A 51 -20.13 29.13 -26.88
CA THR A 51 -20.99 29.03 -28.08
C THR A 51 -20.31 29.74 -29.23
N GLU A 52 -20.20 29.08 -30.38
CA GLU A 52 -19.77 29.65 -31.66
C GLU A 52 -20.96 29.62 -32.61
N VAL A 53 -21.19 30.75 -33.28
CA VAL A 53 -22.19 30.86 -34.36
C VAL A 53 -21.46 31.18 -35.66
N ILE A 54 -21.70 30.37 -36.68
CA ILE A 54 -21.13 30.54 -38.02
C ILE A 54 -22.30 30.78 -38.96
N ASP A 55 -22.60 32.06 -39.21
CA ASP A 55 -23.77 32.53 -39.98
C ASP A 55 -23.38 33.49 -41.10
N SER A 56 -22.17 33.50 -41.59
CA SER A 56 -21.77 34.40 -42.64
C SER A 56 -21.55 33.69 -43.98
N GLU A 57 -21.83 34.40 -45.06
CA GLU A 57 -21.55 33.97 -46.43
C GLU A 57 -20.05 33.68 -46.66
N GLU A 58 -19.17 34.28 -45.85
CA GLU A 58 -17.72 34.10 -45.98
C GLU A 58 -17.23 32.70 -45.59
N LYS A 59 -17.99 31.97 -44.76
CA LYS A 59 -17.58 30.66 -44.26
C LYS A 59 -18.36 29.48 -44.86
N TRP A 60 -19.49 29.76 -45.50
CA TRP A 60 -20.30 28.77 -46.19
C TRP A 60 -20.06 28.81 -47.68
N SER A 61 -20.00 27.65 -48.32
CA SER A 61 -20.12 27.55 -49.77
C SER A 61 -21.58 27.66 -50.14
N LEU A 62 -21.99 28.83 -50.66
CA LEU A 62 -23.37 29.11 -51.02
C LEU A 62 -23.54 29.02 -52.55
N GLU A 63 -24.37 28.11 -52.98
CA GLU A 63 -24.91 28.01 -54.29
C GLU A 63 -26.43 28.33 -54.24
N ASN A 64 -27.08 28.79 -55.25
CA ASN A 64 -28.45 29.36 -55.27
C ASN A 64 -29.48 28.50 -54.47
N GLU A 65 -29.33 27.16 -54.43
CA GLU A 65 -30.26 26.19 -53.82
C GLU A 65 -29.61 25.36 -52.78
N SER A 66 -28.28 25.51 -52.54
CA SER A 66 -27.53 24.72 -51.57
C SER A 66 -26.54 25.56 -50.80
N ALA A 67 -26.26 25.14 -49.57
CA ALA A 67 -25.21 25.68 -48.72
C ALA A 67 -24.51 24.56 -48.00
N SER A 68 -23.18 24.62 -47.92
CA SER A 68 -22.38 23.66 -47.16
C SER A 68 -21.26 24.33 -46.36
N LEU A 69 -20.94 23.71 -45.23
CA LEU A 69 -19.83 24.08 -44.36
C LEU A 69 -19.17 22.83 -43.85
N VAL A 70 -17.84 22.75 -43.92
CA VAL A 70 -17.06 21.66 -43.30
C VAL A 70 -16.30 22.22 -42.13
N LYS A 71 -16.39 21.52 -40.99
CA LYS A 71 -15.69 21.90 -39.77
C LYS A 71 -15.12 20.67 -39.06
N THR A 72 -13.86 20.80 -38.67
CA THR A 72 -13.14 19.78 -37.89
C THR A 72 -13.00 20.20 -36.44
N PHE A 73 -13.27 19.29 -35.55
CA PHE A 73 -13.18 19.41 -34.10
C PHE A 73 -12.06 18.50 -33.59
N GLN A 74 -11.21 18.99 -32.69
CA GLN A 74 -10.03 18.29 -32.20
C GLN A 74 -9.82 18.39 -30.67
N GLU A 75 -10.43 19.41 -30.05
CA GLU A 75 -10.28 19.64 -28.61
C GLU A 75 -11.17 18.69 -27.81
N ASP A 76 -10.68 18.22 -26.64
CA ASP A 76 -11.47 17.41 -25.74
C ASP A 76 -12.67 18.19 -25.20
N GLY A 77 -13.85 17.57 -25.19
CA GLY A 77 -15.05 18.20 -24.68
C GLY A 77 -16.35 17.65 -25.28
N ILE A 78 -17.45 18.18 -24.79
CA ILE A 78 -18.79 17.87 -25.27
C ILE A 78 -19.21 18.91 -26.29
N TYR A 79 -19.63 18.46 -27.47
CA TYR A 79 -20.12 19.29 -28.56
C TYR A 79 -21.61 19.03 -28.80
N LYS A 80 -22.39 20.10 -28.77
CA LYS A 80 -23.77 20.12 -29.27
C LYS A 80 -23.81 21.09 -30.44
N THR A 81 -24.17 20.59 -31.58
CA THR A 81 -24.17 21.44 -32.78
C THR A 81 -25.46 21.32 -33.57
N SER A 82 -25.84 22.39 -34.25
CA SER A 82 -26.98 22.37 -35.16
C SER A 82 -26.67 23.09 -36.45
N VAL A 83 -27.37 22.67 -37.50
CA VAL A 83 -27.52 23.41 -38.74
C VAL A 83 -28.94 23.97 -38.80
N GLN A 84 -29.03 25.26 -39.05
CA GLN A 84 -30.32 25.97 -39.21
C GLN A 84 -30.35 26.61 -40.58
N ALA A 85 -31.45 26.49 -41.30
CA ALA A 85 -31.65 27.12 -42.58
C ALA A 85 -33.01 27.79 -42.69
N VAL A 86 -33.07 28.90 -43.42
CA VAL A 86 -34.30 29.67 -43.73
C VAL A 86 -34.35 29.86 -45.23
N ASP A 87 -35.50 29.57 -45.85
CA ASP A 87 -35.77 29.86 -47.25
C ASP A 87 -36.29 31.30 -47.45
N LYS A 88 -36.42 31.74 -48.70
CA LYS A 88 -37.00 33.07 -49.05
C LYS A 88 -38.47 33.16 -48.69
N ALA A 89 -39.17 32.05 -48.50
CA ALA A 89 -40.55 32.02 -48.01
C ALA A 89 -40.65 32.07 -46.50
N LYS A 90 -39.53 32.22 -45.77
CA LYS A 90 -39.41 32.29 -44.30
C LYS A 90 -39.69 30.96 -43.56
N GLN A 91 -39.68 29.86 -44.27
CA GLN A 91 -39.74 28.55 -43.62
C GLN A 91 -38.39 28.17 -43.08
N LYS A 92 -38.39 27.41 -41.97
CA LYS A 92 -37.20 27.07 -41.20
C LYS A 92 -37.07 25.58 -41.02
N SER A 93 -35.82 25.11 -41.05
CA SER A 93 -35.45 23.75 -40.63
C SER A 93 -34.23 23.79 -39.73
N GLU A 94 -34.13 22.81 -38.87
CA GLU A 94 -32.99 22.65 -37.99
C GLU A 94 -32.73 21.14 -37.76
N HIS A 95 -31.43 20.80 -37.71
CA HIS A 95 -30.96 19.46 -37.38
C HIS A 95 -29.86 19.55 -36.33
N PHE A 96 -29.92 18.72 -35.31
CA PHE A 96 -28.99 18.67 -34.16
C PHE A 96 -28.14 17.42 -34.22
N LEU A 97 -26.94 17.52 -33.66
CA LEU A 97 -26.04 16.40 -33.42
C LEU A 97 -25.23 16.69 -32.15
N GLN A 98 -25.01 15.67 -31.34
CA GLN A 98 -24.17 15.73 -30.17
C GLN A 98 -23.07 14.67 -30.26
N PHE A 99 -21.85 15.05 -29.90
CA PHE A 99 -20.72 14.11 -29.78
C PHE A 99 -19.75 14.59 -28.73
N MET A 100 -18.80 13.72 -28.39
CA MET A 100 -17.76 13.99 -27.42
C MET A 100 -16.40 13.55 -27.97
N ILE A 101 -15.39 14.35 -27.72
CA ILE A 101 -13.99 14.02 -28.01
C ILE A 101 -13.27 13.91 -26.65
N ASP A 102 -12.57 12.83 -26.47
CA ASP A 102 -11.71 12.58 -25.30
C ASP A 102 -10.45 11.84 -25.75
N THR A 103 -9.33 12.52 -25.72
CA THR A 103 -8.04 11.99 -26.16
C THR A 103 -7.16 11.56 -24.97
N LYS A 104 -7.65 11.72 -23.74
CA LYS A 104 -6.88 11.46 -22.53
C LYS A 104 -7.19 10.09 -21.97
N ASN A 105 -6.14 9.42 -21.50
CA ASN A 105 -6.31 8.16 -20.81
C ASN A 105 -6.92 8.38 -19.42
N PRO A 106 -7.68 7.41 -18.89
CA PRO A 106 -8.08 7.40 -17.49
C PRO A 106 -6.88 7.53 -16.55
N VAL A 107 -7.03 8.28 -15.47
CA VAL A 107 -5.99 8.46 -14.46
C VAL A 107 -6.21 7.48 -13.33
N ILE A 108 -5.29 6.52 -13.17
CA ILE A 108 -5.27 5.55 -12.07
C ILE A 108 -4.30 6.04 -11.01
N LYS A 109 -4.75 6.15 -9.76
CA LYS A 109 -3.98 6.65 -8.60
C LYS A 109 -3.81 5.57 -7.56
N MET A 110 -2.90 5.81 -6.59
CA MET A 110 -2.68 5.02 -5.38
C MET A 110 -2.04 3.63 -5.60
N VAL A 111 -2.10 3.05 -6.79
CA VAL A 111 -1.54 1.71 -7.06
C VAL A 111 -0.01 1.74 -6.91
N ASP A 112 0.64 2.77 -7.41
CA ASP A 112 2.08 2.98 -7.35
C ASP A 112 2.61 3.15 -5.91
N GLU A 113 1.77 3.57 -4.97
CA GLU A 113 2.11 3.68 -3.55
C GLU A 113 2.39 2.33 -2.90
N LEU A 114 1.94 1.22 -3.50
CA LEU A 114 2.21 -0.13 -3.03
C LEU A 114 3.57 -0.66 -3.46
N GLN A 115 4.20 -0.03 -4.45
CA GLN A 115 5.44 -0.54 -5.03
C GLN A 115 6.53 -0.75 -4.00
N GLY A 116 6.98 -2.00 -3.86
CA GLY A 116 8.05 -2.41 -2.96
C GLY A 116 7.68 -2.45 -1.47
N LYS A 117 6.40 -2.26 -1.09
CA LYS A 117 5.96 -2.36 0.30
C LYS A 117 6.00 -3.81 0.81
N TYR A 118 6.25 -3.92 2.09
CA TYR A 118 6.10 -5.15 2.87
C TYR A 118 4.92 -4.98 3.82
N LEU A 119 4.02 -5.94 3.85
CA LEU A 119 2.75 -5.89 4.58
C LEU A 119 2.50 -7.23 5.28
N LYS A 120 1.76 -7.23 6.39
CA LYS A 120 1.26 -8.47 6.99
C LYS A 120 0.06 -9.03 6.25
N LYS A 121 -0.76 -8.17 5.71
CA LYS A 121 -1.91 -8.49 4.87
C LYS A 121 -2.27 -7.32 3.99
N PHE A 122 -3.06 -7.55 2.97
CA PHE A 122 -3.50 -6.52 2.05
C PHE A 122 -4.99 -6.66 1.75
N SER A 123 -5.68 -5.53 1.67
CA SER A 123 -7.02 -5.42 1.10
C SER A 123 -7.15 -4.09 0.37
N TRP A 124 -7.80 -4.10 -0.79
CA TRP A 124 -8.08 -2.90 -1.57
C TRP A 124 -9.56 -2.55 -1.42
N ASP A 125 -9.88 -1.67 -0.47
CA ASP A 125 -11.25 -1.31 -0.07
C ASP A 125 -11.70 0.06 -0.58
N TYR A 126 -11.02 0.62 -1.58
CA TYR A 126 -11.37 1.93 -2.11
C TYR A 126 -12.50 1.84 -3.14
N PRO A 127 -13.51 2.73 -3.09
CA PRO A 127 -14.46 2.91 -4.18
C PRO A 127 -13.75 3.27 -5.48
N VAL A 128 -14.26 2.78 -6.61
CA VAL A 128 -13.58 2.92 -7.92
C VAL A 128 -13.34 4.37 -8.28
N ASP A 129 -14.32 5.25 -8.01
CA ASP A 129 -14.27 6.68 -8.28
C ASP A 129 -13.26 7.45 -7.40
N VAL A 130 -12.65 6.82 -6.40
CA VAL A 130 -11.57 7.40 -5.60
C VAL A 130 -10.23 7.27 -6.32
N PHE A 131 -9.96 6.11 -6.92
CA PHE A 131 -8.65 5.81 -7.50
C PHE A 131 -8.62 5.82 -9.04
N ILE A 132 -9.79 5.81 -9.74
CA ILE A 132 -9.86 6.02 -11.19
C ILE A 132 -10.66 7.29 -11.47
N LYS A 133 -10.09 8.17 -12.27
CA LYS A 133 -10.72 9.41 -12.72
C LYS A 133 -10.63 9.52 -14.23
N ASP A 134 -11.75 9.91 -14.84
CA ASP A 134 -11.83 10.16 -16.24
C ASP A 134 -12.92 11.20 -16.56
N PHE A 135 -12.82 11.81 -17.75
CA PHE A 135 -13.82 12.76 -18.25
C PHE A 135 -15.06 12.03 -18.77
N THR A 136 -14.88 10.88 -19.38
CA THR A 136 -15.95 10.03 -19.88
C THR A 136 -16.24 8.89 -18.90
N THR A 137 -17.24 8.07 -19.20
CA THR A 137 -17.47 6.81 -18.47
C THR A 137 -16.41 5.79 -18.83
N PHE A 138 -16.09 4.91 -17.89
CA PHE A 138 -15.05 3.89 -18.11
C PHE A 138 -15.48 2.52 -17.60
N VAL A 139 -14.87 1.47 -18.14
CA VAL A 139 -14.85 0.12 -17.58
C VAL A 139 -13.49 -0.15 -16.98
N HIS A 140 -13.43 -0.98 -15.94
CA HIS A 140 -12.20 -1.28 -15.23
C HIS A 140 -12.10 -2.76 -14.89
N GLN A 141 -10.87 -3.21 -14.64
CA GLN A 141 -10.57 -4.54 -14.15
C GLN A 141 -9.43 -4.44 -13.13
N ILE A 142 -9.63 -5.06 -11.98
CA ILE A 142 -8.60 -5.20 -10.96
C ILE A 142 -8.17 -6.66 -10.93
N GLN A 143 -6.85 -6.88 -10.90
CA GLN A 143 -6.24 -8.20 -10.86
C GLN A 143 -5.21 -8.27 -9.73
N MET A 144 -5.22 -9.39 -9.02
CA MET A 144 -4.19 -9.79 -8.08
C MET A 144 -3.53 -11.06 -8.63
N ASP A 145 -2.22 -11.01 -8.86
CA ASP A 145 -1.44 -12.10 -9.42
C ASP A 145 -2.01 -12.67 -10.74
N GLY A 146 -2.52 -11.76 -11.58
CA GLY A 146 -3.13 -12.10 -12.87
C GLY A 146 -4.54 -12.68 -12.81
N ARG A 147 -5.17 -12.72 -11.62
CA ARG A 147 -6.56 -13.19 -11.45
C ARG A 147 -7.45 -12.02 -11.07
N LEU A 148 -8.73 -12.08 -11.46
CA LEU A 148 -9.72 -11.08 -11.05
C LEU A 148 -9.74 -10.95 -9.53
N TYR A 149 -9.67 -9.72 -9.06
CA TYR A 149 -9.66 -9.37 -7.65
C TYR A 149 -10.92 -8.56 -7.29
N PRO A 150 -11.86 -9.13 -6.53
CA PRO A 150 -12.99 -8.38 -5.99
C PRO A 150 -12.51 -7.39 -4.94
N ILE A 151 -12.96 -6.13 -5.03
CA ILE A 151 -12.67 -5.09 -4.03
C ILE A 151 -13.07 -5.60 -2.64
N GLY A 152 -12.24 -5.35 -1.64
CA GLY A 152 -12.45 -5.79 -0.27
C GLY A 152 -11.99 -7.22 0.04
N THR A 153 -11.46 -7.95 -0.93
CA THR A 153 -10.89 -9.28 -0.66
C THR A 153 -9.57 -9.13 0.10
N GLU A 154 -9.45 -9.81 1.23
CA GLU A 154 -8.19 -9.86 1.98
C GLU A 154 -7.23 -10.87 1.34
N ILE A 155 -5.98 -10.47 1.18
CA ILE A 155 -4.85 -11.29 0.75
C ILE A 155 -3.88 -11.37 1.93
N ASP A 156 -3.64 -12.59 2.41
CA ASP A 156 -2.76 -12.90 3.54
C ASP A 156 -1.72 -13.98 3.20
N THR A 157 -1.71 -14.47 1.98
CA THR A 157 -0.75 -15.47 1.52
C THR A 157 0.65 -14.87 1.49
N GLU A 158 1.59 -15.50 2.22
CA GLU A 158 2.98 -15.03 2.27
C GLU A 158 3.66 -15.14 0.91
N GLY A 159 4.36 -14.08 0.52
CA GLY A 159 5.10 -14.01 -0.72
C GLY A 159 4.96 -12.69 -1.47
N ARG A 160 5.47 -12.69 -2.70
CA ARG A 160 5.40 -11.53 -3.60
C ARG A 160 4.07 -11.53 -4.35
N HIS A 161 3.39 -10.39 -4.33
CA HIS A 161 2.11 -10.17 -4.98
C HIS A 161 2.18 -9.01 -5.97
N THR A 162 1.30 -9.05 -6.96
CA THR A 162 1.17 -8.00 -7.97
C THR A 162 -0.27 -7.53 -8.04
N LEU A 163 -0.52 -6.27 -7.73
CA LEU A 163 -1.80 -5.61 -8.02
C LEU A 163 -1.69 -4.94 -9.38
N GLN A 164 -2.66 -5.17 -10.26
CA GLN A 164 -2.81 -4.50 -11.54
C GLN A 164 -4.23 -3.97 -11.70
N VAL A 165 -4.34 -2.72 -12.12
CA VAL A 165 -5.61 -2.05 -12.43
C VAL A 165 -5.55 -1.61 -13.88
N ASN A 166 -6.53 -2.03 -14.66
CA ASN A 166 -6.74 -1.59 -16.04
C ASN A 166 -8.01 -0.76 -16.10
N ALA A 167 -8.03 0.27 -16.90
CA ALA A 167 -9.20 1.08 -17.20
C ALA A 167 -9.26 1.41 -18.69
N ILE A 168 -10.44 1.38 -19.27
CA ILE A 168 -10.71 1.77 -20.67
C ILE A 168 -11.91 2.70 -20.62
N ASP A 169 -11.76 3.91 -21.15
CA ASP A 169 -12.83 4.89 -21.21
C ASP A 169 -13.77 4.66 -22.40
N ALA A 170 -14.82 5.47 -22.50
CA ALA A 170 -15.81 5.37 -23.56
C ALA A 170 -15.28 5.81 -24.95
N ALA A 171 -14.17 6.58 -24.99
CA ALA A 171 -13.48 6.96 -26.21
C ALA A 171 -12.46 5.92 -26.69
N GLY A 172 -12.22 4.86 -25.88
CA GLY A 172 -11.28 3.79 -26.17
C GLY A 172 -9.85 4.07 -25.69
N ASN A 173 -9.61 5.10 -24.88
CA ASN A 173 -8.29 5.33 -24.30
C ASN A 173 -8.07 4.38 -23.12
N GLU A 174 -6.86 3.87 -23.00
CA GLU A 174 -6.52 2.84 -22.02
C GLU A 174 -5.50 3.34 -21.01
N ALA A 175 -5.65 2.90 -19.74
CA ALA A 175 -4.67 3.09 -18.69
C ALA A 175 -4.43 1.79 -17.96
N VAL A 176 -3.18 1.57 -17.54
CA VAL A 176 -2.74 0.45 -16.73
C VAL A 176 -1.84 0.96 -15.62
N ALA A 177 -2.16 0.59 -14.38
CA ALA A 177 -1.29 0.78 -13.23
C ALA A 177 -0.96 -0.57 -12.62
N ARG A 178 0.30 -0.76 -12.20
CA ARG A 178 0.78 -2.01 -11.61
C ARG A 178 1.76 -1.71 -10.48
N ALA A 179 1.62 -2.47 -9.40
CA ALA A 179 2.58 -2.44 -8.29
C ALA A 179 2.87 -3.86 -7.81
N GLU A 180 4.10 -4.05 -7.36
CA GLU A 180 4.54 -5.28 -6.69
C GLU A 180 4.82 -4.98 -5.22
N PHE A 181 4.32 -5.85 -4.33
CA PHE A 181 4.51 -5.78 -2.90
C PHE A 181 4.73 -7.17 -2.31
N VAL A 182 5.10 -7.25 -1.05
CA VAL A 182 5.38 -8.52 -0.36
C VAL A 182 4.46 -8.63 0.85
N ILE A 183 3.82 -9.78 1.01
CA ILE A 183 3.20 -10.18 2.27
C ILE A 183 4.22 -11.04 3.02
N ASP A 184 4.60 -10.62 4.22
CA ASP A 184 5.59 -11.30 5.06
C ASP A 184 5.04 -11.42 6.50
N HIS A 185 4.83 -12.66 6.94
CA HIS A 185 4.45 -13.01 8.32
C HIS A 185 5.64 -13.56 9.13
N THR A 186 6.79 -13.74 8.47
CA THR A 186 7.93 -14.41 9.06
C THR A 186 8.74 -13.44 9.91
N PRO A 187 8.72 -13.55 11.25
CA PRO A 187 9.51 -12.69 12.12
C PRO A 187 11.01 -12.75 11.82
N PRO A 188 11.76 -11.70 12.13
CA PRO A 188 13.21 -11.69 12.04
C PRO A 188 13.85 -12.82 12.84
N LYS A 189 15.01 -13.31 12.40
CA LYS A 189 15.82 -14.27 13.16
C LYS A 189 17.03 -13.57 13.74
N ILE A 190 17.06 -13.43 15.06
CA ILE A 190 18.16 -12.85 15.81
C ILE A 190 19.29 -13.88 15.92
N GLN A 191 20.52 -13.43 15.79
CA GLN A 191 21.69 -14.26 15.94
C GLN A 191 22.72 -13.59 16.84
N PHE A 192 23.13 -14.32 17.87
CA PHE A 192 24.24 -13.96 18.76
C PHE A 192 25.54 -14.55 18.23
N TYR A 193 26.63 -13.81 18.37
CA TYR A 193 27.97 -14.24 18.02
C TYR A 193 28.91 -14.04 19.20
N GLN A 194 29.81 -14.99 19.42
CA GLN A 194 30.82 -14.98 20.47
C GLN A 194 30.23 -15.05 21.89
N VAL A 195 28.97 -15.40 22.03
CA VAL A 195 28.27 -15.61 23.29
C VAL A 195 27.28 -16.75 23.15
N GLU A 196 27.15 -17.59 24.19
CA GLU A 196 26.27 -18.74 24.23
C GLU A 196 25.47 -18.76 25.55
N GLU A 197 24.27 -19.32 25.49
CA GLU A 197 23.38 -19.45 26.65
C GLU A 197 24.04 -20.29 27.77
N GLY A 198 24.03 -19.77 29.00
CA GLY A 198 24.56 -20.41 30.17
C GLY A 198 26.08 -20.53 30.23
N ALA A 199 26.81 -19.91 29.28
CA ALA A 199 28.26 -19.97 29.24
C ALA A 199 28.92 -19.08 30.31
N GLN A 200 30.17 -19.41 30.67
CA GLN A 200 31.00 -18.62 31.56
C GLN A 200 32.23 -18.10 30.82
N TYR A 201 32.49 -16.80 30.92
CA TYR A 201 33.60 -16.11 30.25
C TYR A 201 34.57 -15.51 31.24
N GLU A 202 35.88 -15.56 31.00
CA GLU A 202 36.90 -14.94 31.85
C GLU A 202 37.25 -13.53 31.32
N GLY A 203 37.20 -12.50 32.18
CA GLY A 203 37.65 -11.16 31.86
C GLY A 203 36.68 -10.36 30.99
N ILE A 204 37.16 -9.76 29.88
CA ILE A 204 36.37 -8.91 29.01
C ILE A 204 35.68 -9.75 27.95
N LEU A 205 34.36 -9.62 27.86
CA LEU A 205 33.59 -10.23 26.79
C LEU A 205 33.22 -9.20 25.72
N ASN A 206 33.57 -9.49 24.46
CA ASN A 206 33.02 -8.81 23.31
C ASN A 206 32.09 -9.76 22.58
N PHE A 207 30.85 -9.33 22.33
CA PHE A 207 29.88 -10.12 21.56
C PHE A 207 29.16 -9.26 20.54
N GLN A 208 28.56 -9.91 19.57
CA GLN A 208 27.84 -9.25 18.50
C GLN A 208 26.44 -9.82 18.34
N VAL A 209 25.54 -8.99 17.85
CA VAL A 209 24.16 -9.35 17.53
C VAL A 209 23.83 -8.84 16.14
N ASP A 210 23.10 -9.63 15.36
CA ASP A 210 22.57 -9.20 14.08
C ASP A 210 21.31 -9.98 13.74
N SER A 211 20.57 -9.51 12.74
CA SER A 211 19.49 -10.24 12.08
C SER A 211 20.05 -11.00 10.85
N ARG A 212 19.42 -12.12 10.48
CA ARG A 212 19.91 -12.94 9.35
C ARG A 212 19.64 -12.33 7.98
N LYS A 213 18.54 -11.58 7.84
CA LYS A 213 18.18 -10.93 6.58
C LYS A 213 18.69 -9.49 6.58
N LYS A 214 19.06 -8.97 5.43
CA LYS A 214 19.55 -7.61 5.27
C LYS A 214 18.46 -6.56 5.51
N GLU A 215 17.23 -6.93 5.25
CA GLU A 215 16.03 -6.11 5.37
C GLU A 215 15.53 -6.00 6.82
N ASP A 216 16.00 -6.89 7.73
CA ASP A 216 15.66 -6.88 9.14
C ASP A 216 16.64 -5.99 9.91
N TRP A 217 16.23 -5.47 11.05
CA TRP A 217 17.11 -4.69 11.93
C TRP A 217 16.90 -5.01 13.40
N ILE A 218 17.94 -4.81 14.18
CA ILE A 218 17.85 -4.84 15.65
C ILE A 218 17.28 -3.50 16.10
N GLU A 219 16.18 -3.55 16.82
CA GLU A 219 15.46 -2.38 17.32
C GLU A 219 15.93 -1.99 18.72
N GLU A 220 16.14 -2.99 19.57
CA GLU A 220 16.57 -2.77 20.94
C GLU A 220 17.49 -3.90 21.43
N VAL A 221 18.45 -3.53 22.28
CA VAL A 221 19.25 -4.46 23.07
C VAL A 221 19.24 -3.97 24.52
N LEU A 222 18.81 -4.84 25.41
CA LEU A 222 18.84 -4.63 26.86
C LEU A 222 19.89 -5.55 27.48
N ILE A 223 20.80 -4.98 28.29
CA ILE A 223 21.73 -5.75 29.13
C ILE A 223 21.34 -5.50 30.58
N ASN A 224 20.96 -6.55 31.31
CA ASN A 224 20.41 -6.46 32.67
C ASN A 224 19.31 -5.39 32.78
N GLY A 225 18.39 -5.35 31.79
CA GLY A 225 17.28 -4.42 31.72
C GLY A 225 17.65 -2.98 31.32
N LYS A 226 18.92 -2.71 31.02
CA LYS A 226 19.37 -1.37 30.60
C LYS A 226 19.54 -1.32 29.08
N ARG A 227 18.86 -0.37 28.44
CA ARG A 227 18.97 -0.13 26.99
C ARG A 227 20.39 0.25 26.61
N GLN A 228 20.90 -0.39 25.56
CA GLN A 228 22.22 -0.14 25.01
C GLN A 228 22.14 0.77 23.79
N THR A 229 23.22 1.54 23.58
CA THR A 229 23.38 2.28 22.32
C THR A 229 23.75 1.32 21.20
N LEU A 230 22.95 1.30 20.14
CA LEU A 230 23.19 0.46 18.98
C LEU A 230 24.30 1.07 18.11
N LYS A 231 25.45 0.39 18.05
CA LYS A 231 26.58 0.77 17.22
C LYS A 231 26.93 -0.38 16.29
N LYS A 232 26.84 -0.16 14.99
CA LYS A 232 27.09 -1.17 13.97
C LYS A 232 28.55 -1.09 13.52
N GLU A 233 29.27 -2.21 13.62
CA GLU A 233 30.65 -2.40 13.15
C GLU A 233 30.69 -3.64 12.25
N ASP A 234 31.23 -3.52 11.05
CA ASP A 234 31.29 -4.60 10.05
C ASP A 234 29.93 -5.30 9.80
N GLY A 235 28.86 -4.51 9.81
CA GLY A 235 27.52 -5.00 9.56
C GLY A 235 26.80 -5.59 10.76
N LYS A 236 27.42 -5.71 11.95
CA LYS A 236 26.86 -6.27 13.18
C LYS A 236 26.87 -5.27 14.32
N TYR A 237 25.93 -5.41 15.26
CA TYR A 237 25.91 -4.61 16.47
C TYR A 237 26.85 -5.22 17.50
N THR A 238 27.83 -4.43 17.97
CA THR A 238 28.91 -4.89 18.87
C THR A 238 28.71 -4.35 20.26
N PHE A 239 28.91 -5.20 21.26
CA PHE A 239 28.82 -4.88 22.68
C PHE A 239 30.04 -5.41 23.43
N GLN A 240 30.46 -4.68 24.47
CA GLN A 240 31.55 -5.05 25.33
C GLN A 240 31.10 -5.03 26.80
N ILE A 241 31.41 -6.08 27.52
CA ILE A 241 31.17 -6.17 28.96
C ILE A 241 32.52 -6.42 29.65
N THR A 242 32.83 -5.57 30.63
CA THR A 242 34.15 -5.58 31.31
C THR A 242 34.08 -6.01 32.77
N ASN A 243 32.91 -5.94 33.40
CA ASN A 243 32.76 -6.24 34.81
C ASN A 243 32.34 -7.70 35.04
N PRO A 244 32.90 -8.39 36.01
CA PRO A 244 32.38 -9.71 36.44
C PRO A 244 30.94 -9.62 36.94
N GLY A 245 30.15 -10.65 36.70
CA GLY A 245 28.76 -10.77 37.15
C GLY A 245 27.91 -11.63 36.24
N GLU A 246 26.65 -11.81 36.62
CA GLU A 246 25.63 -12.47 35.83
C GLU A 246 24.98 -11.43 34.86
N TYR A 247 24.79 -11.83 33.63
CA TYR A 247 24.23 -11.01 32.59
C TYR A 247 23.06 -11.69 31.90
N ALA A 248 21.97 -10.93 31.71
CA ALA A 248 20.85 -11.27 30.88
C ALA A 248 20.77 -10.22 29.74
N VAL A 249 20.78 -10.70 28.52
CA VAL A 249 20.68 -9.87 27.31
C VAL A 249 19.37 -10.19 26.61
N SER A 250 18.52 -9.18 26.43
CA SER A 250 17.31 -9.26 25.61
C SER A 250 17.52 -8.44 24.35
N VAL A 251 17.15 -9.00 23.21
CA VAL A 251 17.28 -8.38 21.88
C VAL A 251 15.95 -8.44 21.17
N THR A 252 15.46 -7.28 20.73
CA THR A 252 14.29 -7.16 19.88
C THR A 252 14.72 -6.78 18.47
N ALA A 253 14.13 -7.42 17.47
CA ALA A 253 14.33 -7.15 16.05
C ALA A 253 13.00 -6.96 15.35
N ALA A 254 13.00 -6.16 14.29
CA ALA A 254 11.83 -5.94 13.43
C ALA A 254 12.22 -6.08 11.96
N ASP A 255 11.20 -6.28 11.10
CA ASP A 255 11.31 -6.32 9.64
C ASP A 255 10.46 -5.24 8.97
N LEU A 256 10.55 -5.15 7.64
CA LEU A 256 9.82 -4.17 6.83
C LEU A 256 8.29 -4.36 6.86
N ALA A 257 7.79 -5.55 7.18
CA ALA A 257 6.36 -5.83 7.35
C ALA A 257 5.86 -5.48 8.76
N GLY A 258 6.77 -5.13 9.70
CA GLY A 258 6.48 -4.87 11.09
C GLY A 258 6.30 -6.14 11.92
N ASN A 259 6.86 -7.29 11.48
CA ASN A 259 6.98 -8.45 12.34
C ASN A 259 8.13 -8.22 13.33
N GLU A 260 7.92 -8.66 14.56
CA GLU A 260 8.89 -8.51 15.65
C GLU A 260 9.32 -9.87 16.17
N ALA A 261 10.56 -9.96 16.62
CA ALA A 261 11.10 -11.10 17.33
C ALA A 261 11.86 -10.63 18.55
N GLU A 262 11.82 -11.41 19.62
CA GLU A 262 12.61 -11.21 20.82
C GLU A 262 13.38 -12.49 21.13
N GLU A 263 14.68 -12.33 21.40
CA GLU A 263 15.56 -13.42 21.83
C GLU A 263 16.31 -12.99 23.09
N ASN A 264 16.42 -13.93 24.02
CA ASN A 264 17.04 -13.71 25.31
C ASN A 264 18.19 -14.71 25.50
N ILE A 265 19.30 -14.24 26.06
CA ILE A 265 20.46 -15.06 26.41
C ILE A 265 21.00 -14.65 27.76
N SER A 266 21.45 -15.61 28.55
CA SER A 266 22.08 -15.37 29.84
C SER A 266 23.45 -16.04 29.94
N PHE A 267 24.38 -15.41 30.61
CA PHE A 267 25.75 -15.88 30.80
C PHE A 267 26.41 -15.24 32.03
N GLU A 268 27.55 -15.75 32.43
CA GLU A 268 28.34 -15.23 33.53
C GLU A 268 29.72 -14.76 33.06
N ILE A 269 30.17 -13.64 33.60
CA ILE A 269 31.57 -13.18 33.44
C ILE A 269 32.26 -13.34 34.80
N VAL A 270 33.34 -14.10 34.83
CA VAL A 270 34.17 -14.28 36.02
C VAL A 270 35.46 -13.44 35.91
N PRO A 271 36.05 -13.03 37.01
CA PRO A 271 37.34 -12.33 37.01
C PRO A 271 38.41 -13.15 36.26
N GLU A 272 39.24 -12.43 35.53
CA GLU A 272 40.40 -13.08 34.89
C GLU A 272 41.34 -13.66 35.99
N LYS A 273 41.64 -14.95 35.87
CA LYS A 273 42.54 -15.61 36.79
C LYS A 273 43.92 -15.00 36.68
N THR A 274 44.52 -14.68 37.83
CA THR A 274 45.90 -14.21 37.89
C THR A 274 46.88 -15.26 37.36
N ILE A 275 48.07 -14.83 36.96
CA ILE A 275 49.11 -15.73 36.48
C ILE A 275 49.47 -16.79 37.54
N LEU A 276 49.40 -16.42 38.82
CA LEU A 276 49.64 -17.33 39.95
C LEU A 276 48.53 -18.39 40.08
N GLU A 277 47.25 -18.02 39.89
CA GLU A 277 46.13 -18.94 39.92
C GLU A 277 46.12 -19.90 38.73
N LYS A 278 46.47 -19.40 37.54
CA LYS A 278 46.66 -20.22 36.33
C LYS A 278 47.78 -21.23 36.48
N ALA A 279 48.86 -20.87 37.19
CA ALA A 279 49.99 -21.77 37.49
C ALA A 279 49.70 -22.76 38.64
N ALA A 280 48.84 -22.39 39.59
CA ALA A 280 48.51 -23.24 40.74
C ALA A 280 47.40 -24.27 40.42
N ALA A 281 46.54 -24.06 39.43
CA ALA A 281 45.43 -24.93 39.06
C ALA A 281 45.83 -26.40 38.79
N PRO A 282 46.93 -26.71 38.03
CA PRO A 282 47.35 -28.09 37.82
C PRO A 282 47.90 -28.74 39.11
N ILE A 283 48.52 -27.94 39.98
CA ILE A 283 49.09 -28.42 41.25
C ILE A 283 47.96 -28.75 42.28
N GLN A 284 46.93 -27.92 42.36
CA GLN A 284 45.77 -28.18 43.23
C GLN A 284 44.98 -29.41 42.75
N LYS A 285 44.88 -29.68 41.47
CA LYS A 285 44.21 -30.86 40.91
C LYS A 285 44.94 -32.17 41.29
N ILE A 286 46.27 -32.09 41.42
CA ILE A 286 47.12 -33.21 41.83
C ILE A 286 47.04 -33.41 43.36
N LEU A 287 47.00 -32.34 44.15
CA LEU A 287 46.99 -32.37 45.62
C LEU A 287 45.62 -32.72 46.22
N SER A 288 44.53 -32.42 45.55
CA SER A 288 43.18 -32.60 46.10
C SER A 288 42.62 -34.01 45.99
N GLY A 289 43.25 -34.95 45.22
CA GLY A 289 42.89 -36.37 45.17
C GLY A 289 41.39 -36.68 44.98
N LYS A 290 40.61 -35.70 44.57
CA LYS A 290 39.16 -35.83 44.38
C LYS A 290 38.85 -36.57 43.11
N THR A 291 38.30 -37.75 43.25
CA THR A 291 37.79 -38.56 42.14
C THR A 291 36.58 -37.88 41.48
N GLU A 292 36.48 -38.02 40.18
CA GLU A 292 35.42 -37.45 39.31
C GLU A 292 33.97 -37.67 39.78
N LYS A 293 33.75 -38.56 40.72
CA LYS A 293 32.42 -38.84 41.30
C LYS A 293 31.86 -37.71 42.18
N GLU A 294 32.70 -36.92 42.86
CA GLU A 294 32.21 -35.84 43.74
C GLU A 294 31.89 -34.55 42.98
N GLN A 295 32.54 -34.32 41.82
CA GLN A 295 32.23 -33.14 40.96
C GLN A 295 30.86 -33.24 40.25
N LYS A 296 30.49 -34.47 39.83
CA LYS A 296 29.21 -34.72 39.14
C LYS A 296 27.98 -34.47 40.04
N ASN A 297 28.10 -34.71 41.36
CA ASN A 297 27.02 -34.48 42.34
C ASN A 297 26.80 -32.99 42.66
N ARG A 298 27.85 -32.16 42.65
CA ARG A 298 27.74 -30.71 42.92
C ARG A 298 27.23 -29.91 41.73
N GLN A 299 27.54 -30.35 40.55
CA GLN A 299 27.02 -29.73 39.30
C GLN A 299 25.52 -30.00 39.13
N GLY A 300 25.06 -31.22 39.42
CA GLY A 300 23.63 -31.57 39.39
C GLY A 300 22.76 -30.82 40.43
N GLU A 301 23.34 -30.44 41.59
CA GLU A 301 22.62 -29.64 42.59
C GLU A 301 22.51 -28.15 42.18
N LYS A 302 23.51 -27.59 41.52
CA LYS A 302 23.47 -26.20 41.00
C LYS A 302 22.50 -26.07 39.80
N GLU A 303 22.52 -27.00 38.86
CA GLU A 303 21.55 -27.06 37.76
C GLU A 303 20.12 -27.21 38.25
N ASN A 304 19.88 -28.07 39.25
CA ASN A 304 18.53 -28.23 39.82
C ASN A 304 18.01 -26.97 40.53
N ARG A 305 18.87 -26.19 41.18
CA ARG A 305 18.50 -24.89 41.79
C ARG A 305 18.21 -23.83 40.71
N TYR A 306 18.97 -23.79 39.62
CA TYR A 306 18.79 -22.85 38.55
C TYR A 306 17.49 -23.15 37.75
N PHE A 307 17.21 -24.41 37.44
CA PHE A 307 15.96 -24.85 36.84
C PHE A 307 14.74 -24.60 37.73
N ALA A 308 14.89 -24.75 39.04
CA ALA A 308 13.83 -24.43 39.99
C ALA A 308 13.51 -22.93 40.03
N MET A 309 14.55 -22.07 39.97
CA MET A 309 14.40 -20.60 39.93
C MET A 309 13.79 -20.11 38.60
N LEU A 310 14.21 -20.66 37.46
CA LEU A 310 13.63 -20.37 36.14
C LEU A 310 12.15 -20.83 36.07
N LYS A 311 11.82 -22.02 36.56
CA LYS A 311 10.42 -22.45 36.64
C LYS A 311 9.58 -21.48 37.49
N TRP A 312 10.12 -21.01 38.62
CA TRP A 312 9.41 -20.07 39.49
C TRP A 312 9.16 -18.72 38.78
N ILE A 313 10.16 -18.14 38.09
CA ILE A 313 10.02 -16.89 37.34
C ILE A 313 8.99 -17.02 36.20
N VAL A 314 9.01 -18.12 35.45
CA VAL A 314 8.07 -18.36 34.37
C VAL A 314 6.64 -18.55 34.90
N THR A 315 6.46 -19.28 36.03
CA THR A 315 5.12 -19.45 36.62
C THR A 315 4.56 -18.14 37.18
N GLU A 316 5.38 -17.31 37.83
CA GLU A 316 4.99 -15.97 38.33
C GLU A 316 4.57 -15.06 37.17
N SER A 317 5.32 -15.04 36.06
CA SER A 317 5.00 -14.26 34.86
C SER A 317 3.68 -14.70 34.22
N ILE A 318 3.44 -16.01 34.11
CA ILE A 318 2.19 -16.57 33.58
C ILE A 318 1.00 -16.23 34.50
N ILE A 319 1.16 -16.32 35.81
CA ILE A 319 0.11 -15.97 36.78
C ILE A 319 -0.22 -14.49 36.69
N THR A 320 0.78 -13.61 36.55
CA THR A 320 0.58 -12.16 36.41
C THR A 320 -0.18 -11.82 35.13
N ILE A 321 0.16 -12.45 34.02
CA ILE A 321 -0.54 -12.28 32.74
C ILE A 321 -2.01 -12.76 32.84
N LEU A 322 -2.23 -13.91 33.48
CA LEU A 322 -3.58 -14.44 33.68
C LEU A 322 -4.44 -13.54 34.59
N LEU A 323 -3.85 -12.93 35.61
CA LEU A 323 -4.55 -11.98 36.49
C LEU A 323 -4.89 -10.68 35.77
N ILE A 324 -4.00 -10.17 34.92
CA ILE A 324 -4.27 -9.00 34.07
C ILE A 324 -5.41 -9.31 33.07
N MET A 325 -5.36 -10.47 32.42
CA MET A 325 -6.42 -10.91 31.50
C MET A 325 -7.77 -11.08 32.21
N ALA A 326 -7.79 -11.67 33.41
CA ALA A 326 -8.98 -11.80 34.24
C ALA A 326 -9.53 -10.40 34.65
N GLY A 327 -8.66 -9.46 35.01
CA GLY A 327 -9.02 -8.08 35.32
C GLY A 327 -9.67 -7.35 34.14
N VAL A 328 -9.11 -7.53 32.94
CA VAL A 328 -9.66 -6.95 31.70
C VAL A 328 -11.05 -7.54 31.37
N VAL A 329 -11.23 -8.84 31.57
CA VAL A 329 -12.53 -9.53 31.35
C VAL A 329 -13.59 -9.03 32.36
N LEU A 330 -13.19 -8.87 33.63
CA LEU A 330 -14.10 -8.33 34.67
C LEU A 330 -14.46 -6.86 34.43
N CYS A 331 -13.52 -6.04 33.96
CA CYS A 331 -13.80 -4.65 33.58
C CYS A 331 -14.75 -4.56 32.37
N ARG A 332 -14.61 -5.44 31.36
CA ARG A 332 -15.55 -5.51 30.24
C ARG A 332 -16.95 -5.93 30.70
N ARG A 333 -17.08 -6.96 31.51
CA ARG A 333 -18.38 -7.39 32.04
C ARG A 333 -19.08 -6.30 32.85
N LYS A 334 -18.34 -5.53 33.66
CA LYS A 334 -18.90 -4.37 34.38
C LYS A 334 -19.38 -3.25 33.47
N LYS A 335 -18.72 -3.05 32.32
CA LYS A 335 -19.09 -2.03 31.33
C LYS A 335 -20.31 -2.44 30.50
N ASP A 336 -20.47 -3.74 30.26
CA ASP A 336 -21.62 -4.28 29.53
C ASP A 336 -22.87 -4.31 30.43
N SER A 337 -22.75 -4.69 31.70
CA SER A 337 -23.85 -4.61 32.69
C SER A 337 -24.34 -3.17 32.96
N ALA A 338 -23.43 -2.18 32.94
CA ALA A 338 -23.77 -0.78 33.07
C ALA A 338 -24.48 -0.18 31.82
N LYS A 339 -24.35 -0.83 30.69
CA LYS A 339 -25.08 -0.46 29.45
C LYS A 339 -26.48 -1.09 29.37
N GLU A 340 -26.64 -2.27 29.92
CA GLU A 340 -28.00 -2.90 30.03
C GLU A 340 -28.89 -2.17 31.04
N GLU A 341 -28.33 -1.68 32.17
CA GLU A 341 -29.09 -0.89 33.12
C GLU A 341 -29.55 0.50 32.60
N GLN A 342 -28.87 1.08 31.62
CA GLN A 342 -29.27 2.34 30.97
C GLN A 342 -30.26 2.16 29.82
N ALA A 343 -30.47 0.95 29.33
CA ALA A 343 -31.41 0.66 28.24
C ALA A 343 -32.81 0.29 28.76
N ASP A 344 -32.95 0.00 30.05
CA ASP A 344 -34.27 -0.29 30.70
C ASP A 344 -34.89 0.95 31.35
N GLU A 345 -34.28 2.15 31.31
CA GLU A 345 -34.80 3.42 31.82
C GLU A 345 -35.21 4.44 30.72
N GLU A 346 -35.19 4.09 29.43
CA GLU A 346 -35.80 4.83 28.33
C GLU A 346 -36.95 4.01 27.70
#